data_1e066c7871c2c107b3977014f1eacf63
#
_entry.id   1e066c7871c2c107b3977014f1eacf63
#
_cell.length_a   1.000
_cell.length_b   1.000
_cell.length_c   1.000
_cell.angle_alpha   90.00
_cell.angle_beta   90.00
_cell.angle_gamma   90.00
#
_symmetry.space_group_name_H-M   'P 1'
#
loop_
_entity.id
_entity.type
_entity.pdbx_description
1 polymer ?
#
loop_
_entity_poly.entity_id
_entity_poly.type
_entity_poly.pdbx_seq_one_letter_code
_entity_poly.pdbx_strand_id
1 'polypeptide(L)'
;MKITHIDDDVITFDNGKTLQAYHDQSCCEQVYADFENMQVIGERENNYVDARDLDFFENILDSVVPIEGLGFYLVTKQGVCILVSCYDIQNGCYSGDLTLIYDGKEKDITECTKEEEVY
;
A
#
# COMPACT_ATOMS: atom_id res chain seq x y z
N MET A 1 -1.78 -11.34 11.84
CA MET A 1 -3.10 -11.23 11.18
C MET A 1 -2.99 -11.46 9.68
N LYS A 2 -4.02 -12.04 9.09
CA LYS A 2 -4.05 -12.35 7.66
C LYS A 2 -5.10 -11.53 6.95
N ILE A 3 -4.90 -11.32 5.65
CA ILE A 3 -5.85 -10.59 4.81
C ILE A 3 -7.06 -11.47 4.54
N THR A 4 -8.26 -10.91 4.76
CA THR A 4 -9.53 -11.57 4.44
C THR A 4 -10.21 -10.98 3.21
N HIS A 5 -9.94 -9.71 2.91
CA HIS A 5 -10.56 -9.02 1.79
C HIS A 5 -9.69 -7.89 1.29
N ILE A 6 -9.66 -7.68 -0.01
CA ILE A 6 -8.95 -6.57 -0.67
C ILE A 6 -9.93 -5.84 -1.57
N ASP A 7 -10.10 -4.54 -1.31
CA ASP A 7 -10.78 -3.60 -2.20
C ASP A 7 -9.76 -2.62 -2.80
N ASP A 8 -10.22 -1.71 -3.65
CA ASP A 8 -9.37 -0.78 -4.37
C ASP A 8 -8.34 -0.08 -3.48
N ASP A 9 -8.79 0.47 -2.36
CA ASP A 9 -7.96 1.28 -1.46
C ASP A 9 -7.97 0.79 -0.01
N VAL A 10 -8.53 -0.40 0.25
CA VAL A 10 -8.71 -0.93 1.60
C VAL A 10 -8.39 -2.42 1.65
N ILE A 11 -7.60 -2.80 2.63
CA ILE A 11 -7.35 -4.20 2.99
C ILE A 11 -8.05 -4.48 4.32
N THR A 12 -8.82 -5.55 4.39
CA THR A 12 -9.44 -6.03 5.63
C THR A 12 -8.68 -7.25 6.14
N PHE A 13 -8.44 -7.29 7.45
CA PHE A 13 -7.72 -8.38 8.10
C PHE A 13 -8.66 -9.25 8.93
N ASP A 14 -8.17 -10.42 9.32
CA ASP A 14 -8.95 -11.39 10.09
C ASP A 14 -9.29 -10.93 11.53
N ASN A 15 -8.64 -9.87 12.01
CA ASN A 15 -9.01 -9.23 13.28
C ASN A 15 -10.14 -8.20 13.12
N GLY A 16 -10.71 -8.06 11.92
CA GLY A 16 -11.78 -7.12 11.62
C GLY A 16 -11.33 -5.70 11.35
N LYS A 17 -10.06 -5.39 11.47
CA LYS A 17 -9.53 -4.05 11.22
C LYS A 17 -9.12 -3.88 9.76
N THR A 18 -9.02 -2.63 9.33
CA THR A 18 -8.70 -2.29 7.93
C THR A 18 -7.47 -1.41 7.83
N LEU A 19 -6.70 -1.61 6.78
CA LEU A 19 -5.65 -0.69 6.35
C LEU A 19 -6.16 0.05 5.12
N GLN A 20 -6.23 1.36 5.20
CA GLN A 20 -6.72 2.22 4.13
C GLN A 20 -5.62 3.17 3.69
N ALA A 21 -5.50 3.36 2.38
CA ALA A 21 -4.66 4.41 1.81
C ALA A 21 -5.57 5.56 1.39
N TYR A 22 -5.31 6.74 1.90
CA TYR A 22 -6.16 7.91 1.70
C TYR A 22 -5.37 9.06 1.12
N HIS A 23 -5.98 9.76 0.17
CA HIS A 23 -5.51 11.03 -0.34
C HIS A 23 -6.72 11.94 -0.55
N ASP A 24 -6.59 13.20 -0.14
CA ASP A 24 -7.65 14.19 -0.37
C ASP A 24 -7.63 14.59 -1.86
N GLN A 25 -8.47 13.92 -2.65
CA GLN A 25 -8.47 14.07 -4.10
C GLN A 25 -8.91 15.47 -4.52
N SER A 26 -8.06 16.10 -5.29
CA SER A 26 -8.40 17.37 -5.95
C SER A 26 -8.97 17.10 -7.33
N CYS A 27 -9.58 18.11 -7.90
CA CYS A 27 -9.98 18.07 -9.31
C CYS A 27 -8.77 17.75 -10.19
N CYS A 28 -8.90 16.81 -11.12
CA CYS A 28 -7.90 16.48 -12.14
C CYS A 28 -6.70 15.68 -11.63
N GLU A 29 -6.80 15.09 -10.44
CA GLU A 29 -5.77 14.16 -9.95
C GLU A 29 -6.42 12.88 -9.43
N GLN A 30 -5.64 11.79 -9.46
CA GLN A 30 -6.00 10.56 -8.80
C GLN A 30 -4.73 9.99 -8.17
N VAL A 31 -4.72 9.93 -6.83
CA VAL A 31 -3.62 9.38 -6.05
C VAL A 31 -4.13 8.17 -5.29
N TYR A 32 -3.50 7.02 -5.46
CA TYR A 32 -3.99 5.79 -4.85
C TYR A 32 -2.87 4.77 -4.65
N ALA A 33 -3.12 3.82 -3.75
CA ALA A 33 -2.28 2.65 -3.55
C ALA A 33 -2.95 1.45 -4.21
N ASP A 34 -2.18 0.66 -4.96
CA ASP A 34 -2.70 -0.51 -5.69
C ASP A 34 -2.62 -1.76 -4.81
N PHE A 35 -3.58 -1.93 -3.94
CA PHE A 35 -3.65 -3.12 -3.08
C PHE A 35 -4.04 -4.38 -3.85
N GLU A 36 -4.70 -4.26 -4.99
CA GLU A 36 -5.14 -5.43 -5.76
C GLU A 36 -3.99 -6.15 -6.46
N ASN A 37 -2.90 -5.45 -6.74
CA ASN A 37 -1.74 -5.99 -7.45
C ASN A 37 -0.48 -5.95 -6.59
N MET A 38 -0.60 -6.29 -5.32
CA MET A 38 0.55 -6.38 -4.41
C MET A 38 1.51 -7.47 -4.86
N GLN A 39 2.81 -7.20 -4.72
CA GLN A 39 3.87 -8.12 -5.14
C GLN A 39 4.66 -8.60 -3.94
N VAL A 40 4.90 -9.90 -3.87
CA VAL A 40 5.78 -10.48 -2.86
C VAL A 40 7.21 -10.36 -3.35
N ILE A 41 8.05 -9.70 -2.55
CA ILE A 41 9.45 -9.42 -2.89
C ILE A 41 10.36 -10.31 -2.05
N GLY A 42 11.43 -10.83 -2.66
CA GLY A 42 12.39 -11.70 -1.98
C GLY A 42 12.02 -13.17 -2.06
N GLU A 43 11.03 -13.51 -2.85
CA GLU A 43 10.67 -14.88 -3.13
C GLU A 43 11.74 -15.59 -3.96
N ARG A 44 11.90 -16.87 -3.72
CA ARG A 44 12.73 -17.72 -4.58
C ARG A 44 11.98 -17.99 -5.87
N GLU A 45 12.72 -18.13 -6.97
CA GLU A 45 12.14 -18.54 -8.24
C GLU A 45 11.27 -19.80 -8.05
N ASN A 46 10.12 -19.79 -8.69
CA ASN A 46 9.13 -20.87 -8.70
C ASN A 46 8.32 -21.04 -7.41
N ASN A 47 8.49 -20.15 -6.43
CA ASN A 47 7.62 -20.14 -5.26
C ASN A 47 6.62 -19.01 -5.38
N TYR A 48 5.40 -19.39 -5.72
CA TYR A 48 4.30 -18.43 -5.73
C TYR A 48 3.69 -18.36 -4.32
N VAL A 49 3.77 -17.20 -3.70
CA VAL A 49 3.15 -16.95 -2.40
C VAL A 49 2.10 -15.87 -2.58
N ASP A 50 0.88 -16.19 -2.20
CA ASP A 50 -0.21 -15.22 -2.17
C ASP A 50 -0.06 -14.35 -0.92
N ALA A 51 -0.19 -13.02 -1.07
CA ALA A 51 -0.14 -12.09 0.06
C ALA A 51 -1.16 -12.45 1.14
N ARG A 52 -2.27 -13.10 0.78
CA ARG A 52 -3.31 -13.53 1.72
C ARG A 52 -2.86 -14.66 2.66
N ASP A 53 -1.82 -15.40 2.29
CA ASP A 53 -1.27 -16.48 3.10
C ASP A 53 -0.20 -16.00 4.08
N LEU A 54 0.16 -14.73 4.02
CA LEU A 54 1.19 -14.15 4.87
C LEU A 54 0.59 -13.58 6.15
N ASP A 55 1.39 -13.61 7.22
CA ASP A 55 0.99 -13.11 8.53
C ASP A 55 1.58 -11.73 8.77
N PHE A 56 0.72 -10.74 8.89
CA PHE A 56 1.11 -9.34 9.08
C PHE A 56 1.15 -9.00 10.57
N PHE A 57 2.01 -8.05 10.91
CA PHE A 57 2.09 -7.55 12.28
C PHE A 57 0.81 -6.77 12.63
N GLU A 58 0.37 -6.90 13.88
CA GLU A 58 -0.79 -6.16 14.36
C GLU A 58 -0.55 -4.65 14.37
N ASN A 59 0.70 -4.23 14.56
CA ASN A 59 1.13 -2.83 14.41
C ASN A 59 1.59 -2.58 12.98
N ILE A 60 0.70 -2.76 12.03
CA ILE A 60 1.06 -2.78 10.60
C ILE A 60 1.73 -1.49 10.14
N LEU A 61 1.36 -0.34 10.70
CA LEU A 61 1.97 0.93 10.32
C LEU A 61 3.46 0.99 10.65
N ASP A 62 3.90 0.27 11.69
CA ASP A 62 5.32 0.19 12.05
C ASP A 62 6.11 -0.68 11.06
N SER A 63 5.44 -1.50 10.29
CA SER A 63 6.06 -2.36 9.28
C SER A 63 6.14 -1.71 7.91
N VAL A 64 5.67 -0.49 7.77
CA VAL A 64 5.67 0.24 6.50
C VAL A 64 7.05 0.82 6.24
N VAL A 65 7.60 0.52 5.05
CA VAL A 65 8.86 1.08 4.58
C VAL A 65 8.57 1.86 3.29
N PRO A 66 8.55 3.20 3.35
CA PRO A 66 8.29 4.01 2.16
C PRO A 66 9.41 3.91 1.12
N ILE A 67 9.03 3.87 -0.14
CA ILE A 67 9.96 3.82 -1.28
C ILE A 67 9.66 5.00 -2.19
N GLU A 68 10.59 5.94 -2.27
CA GLU A 68 10.44 7.14 -3.08
C GLU A 68 10.15 6.79 -4.55
N GLY A 69 9.14 7.42 -5.11
CA GLY A 69 8.78 7.26 -6.51
C GLY A 69 8.15 5.92 -6.86
N LEU A 70 7.77 5.09 -5.88
CA LEU A 70 7.28 3.74 -6.14
C LEU A 70 6.06 3.37 -5.30
N GLY A 71 6.14 3.48 -3.99
CA GLY A 71 5.11 3.05 -3.07
C GLY A 71 5.68 2.73 -1.69
N PHE A 72 5.34 1.58 -1.16
CA PHE A 72 5.86 1.16 0.14
C PHE A 72 5.91 -0.36 0.25
N TYR A 73 6.79 -0.84 1.14
CA TYR A 73 6.80 -2.24 1.55
C TYR A 73 6.03 -2.41 2.85
N LEU A 74 5.37 -3.56 2.99
CA LEU A 74 4.87 -4.08 4.25
C LEU A 74 5.74 -5.29 4.62
N VAL A 75 6.38 -5.25 5.77
CA VAL A 75 7.19 -6.36 6.27
C VAL A 75 6.29 -7.32 7.01
N THR A 76 6.34 -8.59 6.67
CA THR A 76 5.51 -9.63 7.31
C THR A 76 6.28 -10.37 8.40
N LYS A 77 5.55 -11.13 9.22
CA LYS A 77 6.15 -11.96 10.28
C LYS A 77 7.05 -13.05 9.73
N GLN A 78 6.86 -13.47 8.49
CA GLN A 78 7.72 -14.44 7.82
C GLN A 78 9.03 -13.82 7.30
N GLY A 79 9.22 -12.50 7.47
CA GLY A 79 10.39 -11.81 6.96
C GLY A 79 10.34 -11.50 5.47
N VAL A 80 9.20 -11.73 4.85
CA VAL A 80 8.95 -11.41 3.43
C VAL A 80 8.37 -10.01 3.33
N CYS A 81 8.74 -9.28 2.30
CA CYS A 81 8.19 -7.95 2.04
C CYS A 81 7.12 -8.01 0.98
N ILE A 82 6.06 -7.24 1.19
CA ILE A 82 5.01 -7.04 0.19
C ILE A 82 5.15 -5.63 -0.36
N LEU A 83 5.30 -5.52 -1.67
CA LEU A 83 5.35 -4.22 -2.34
C LEU A 83 3.95 -3.78 -2.72
N VAL A 84 3.56 -2.59 -2.26
CA VAL A 84 2.35 -1.90 -2.71
C VAL A 84 2.80 -0.73 -3.58
N SER A 85 2.49 -0.79 -4.86
CA SER A 85 2.78 0.32 -5.78
C SER A 85 1.73 1.42 -5.60
N CYS A 86 2.19 2.66 -5.52
CA CYS A 86 1.32 3.82 -5.41
C CYS A 86 1.46 4.68 -6.66
N TYR A 87 0.35 5.24 -7.10
CA TYR A 87 0.28 5.99 -8.35
C TYR A 87 -0.29 7.37 -8.13
N ASP A 88 0.22 8.30 -8.89
CA ASP A 88 -0.25 9.68 -8.94
C ASP A 88 -0.53 10.01 -10.40
N ILE A 89 -1.79 9.90 -10.77
CA ILE A 89 -2.25 10.22 -12.13
C ILE A 89 -2.80 11.64 -12.08
N GLN A 90 -2.07 12.56 -12.67
CA GLN A 90 -2.42 13.97 -12.59
C GLN A 90 -2.08 14.72 -13.87
N ASN A 91 -2.68 15.89 -13.98
CA ASN A 91 -2.54 16.80 -15.10
C ASN A 91 -1.97 18.14 -14.62
N GLY A 92 -1.05 18.12 -13.65
CA GLY A 92 -0.49 19.31 -13.06
C GLY A 92 0.46 19.06 -11.91
N CYS A 93 0.68 20.07 -11.07
CA CYS A 93 1.70 20.06 -10.01
C CYS A 93 1.09 19.80 -8.64
N TYR A 94 0.45 18.65 -8.47
CA TYR A 94 -0.14 18.26 -7.19
C TYR A 94 0.78 17.31 -6.42
N SER A 95 0.60 17.28 -5.10
CA SER A 95 1.37 16.40 -4.23
C SER A 95 0.90 14.95 -4.36
N GLY A 96 1.84 14.01 -4.49
CA GLY A 96 1.56 12.58 -4.50
C GLY A 96 1.62 11.94 -3.12
N ASP A 97 1.18 12.66 -2.08
CA ASP A 97 1.24 12.17 -0.72
C ASP A 97 0.01 11.32 -0.39
N LEU A 98 0.25 10.24 0.35
CA LEU A 98 -0.79 9.35 0.84
C LEU A 98 -0.73 9.27 2.37
N THR A 99 -1.88 9.07 2.98
CA THR A 99 -1.99 8.76 4.41
C THR A 99 -2.48 7.33 4.57
N LEU A 100 -1.69 6.51 5.25
CA LEU A 100 -2.11 5.16 5.62
C LEU A 100 -2.84 5.22 6.95
N ILE A 101 -4.03 4.63 7.01
CA ILE A 101 -4.90 4.65 8.19
C ILE A 101 -5.16 3.22 8.63
N TYR A 102 -4.85 2.92 9.89
CA TYR A 102 -5.09 1.61 10.48
C TYR A 102 -5.50 1.79 11.95
N ASP A 103 -6.67 1.26 12.30
CA ASP A 103 -7.17 1.26 13.68
C ASP A 103 -7.15 2.65 14.32
N GLY A 104 -7.58 3.67 13.56
CA GLY A 104 -7.61 5.06 14.03
C GLY A 104 -6.25 5.75 14.08
N LYS A 105 -5.18 5.07 13.69
CA LYS A 105 -3.84 5.64 13.62
C LYS A 105 -3.49 5.97 12.18
N GLU A 106 -2.68 6.99 12.00
CA GLU A 106 -2.29 7.47 10.68
C GLU A 106 -0.78 7.50 10.51
N LYS A 107 -0.34 7.23 9.29
CA LYS A 107 1.06 7.39 8.88
C LYS A 107 1.09 8.03 7.50
N ASP A 108 1.71 9.20 7.41
CA ASP A 108 1.87 9.89 6.13
C ASP A 108 3.08 9.31 5.39
N ILE A 109 2.90 9.05 4.09
CA ILE A 109 3.99 8.70 3.20
C ILE A 109 4.06 9.76 2.10
N THR A 110 5.23 10.37 1.93
CA THR A 110 5.43 11.47 1.01
C THR A 110 6.33 11.05 -0.14
N GLU A 111 6.07 11.60 -1.32
CA GLU A 111 6.87 11.35 -2.53
C GLU A 111 7.04 9.86 -2.88
N CYS A 112 6.08 9.02 -2.48
CA CYS A 112 6.12 7.58 -2.67
C CYS A 112 5.19 7.10 -3.77
N THR A 113 4.90 7.93 -4.76
CA THR A 113 4.03 7.59 -5.88
C THR A 113 4.79 7.62 -7.20
N LYS A 114 4.38 6.74 -8.11
CA LYS A 114 4.80 6.83 -9.50
C LYS A 114 3.93 7.87 -10.19
N GLU A 115 4.57 8.84 -10.80
CA GLU A 115 3.85 9.83 -11.59
C GLU A 115 3.48 9.26 -12.95
N GLU A 116 2.20 9.36 -13.30
CA GLU A 116 1.71 9.04 -14.63
C GLU A 116 1.00 10.26 -15.19
N GLU A 117 1.45 10.71 -16.36
CA GLU A 117 0.83 11.82 -17.03
C GLU A 117 -0.32 11.32 -17.90
N VAL A 118 -1.46 12.02 -17.80
CA VAL A 118 -2.62 11.76 -18.65
C VAL A 118 -2.69 12.86 -19.68
N TYR A 119 -2.60 12.47 -20.93
CA TYR A 119 -2.70 13.37 -22.05
C TYR A 119 -4.09 13.32 -22.69
#